data_7640cdcbb4db8b1422b1daf9a3c27cc5
#
_entry.id   7640cdcbb4db8b1422b1daf9a3c27cc5
#
_cell.length_a   1.000
_cell.length_b   1.000
_cell.length_c   1.000
_cell.angle_alpha   90.00
_cell.angle_beta   90.00
_cell.angle_gamma   90.00
#
_symmetry.space_group_name_H-M   'P 1'
#
loop_
_entity.id
_entity.type
_entity.pdbx_description
1 polymer ?
#
loop_
_entity_poly.entity_id
_entity_poly.type
_entity_poly.pdbx_seq_one_letter_code
_entity_poly.pdbx_strand_id
1 'polypeptide(L)'
;LNQVLLNLLSNAIKFTPAGGTVSVRLREYPGTQRGCELYEIRVKDNGIGMSQKFVQKIFSPFERERTSTVSRTQGTGLGMAITKNIVDMMGGTIEVQTEQGKGTEFIIRLPLRIQPENHRIEKIAELEGLKALVVDDDFNTCDSVTKMLVKVGMRSEWTLSGKEAVLRARQSVEMGDAFHAYIIDWRLPDM
;
A
#
# COMPACT_ATOMS: atom_id res chain seq x y z
N LEU A 1 -1.97 7.79 7.58
CA LEU A 1 -1.68 7.77 6.14
C LEU A 1 -2.53 6.74 5.39
N ASN A 2 -2.70 5.50 5.89
CA ASN A 2 -3.49 4.46 5.23
C ASN A 2 -4.92 4.94 4.88
N GLN A 3 -5.62 5.61 5.81
CA GLN A 3 -6.96 6.12 5.55
C GLN A 3 -7.01 7.15 4.39
N VAL A 4 -5.98 8.00 4.29
CA VAL A 4 -5.83 8.97 3.20
C VAL A 4 -5.70 8.24 1.86
N LEU A 5 -4.80 7.27 1.77
CA LEU A 5 -4.57 6.49 0.54
C LEU A 5 -5.81 5.69 0.15
N LEU A 6 -6.45 5.01 1.10
CA LEU A 6 -7.68 4.25 0.84
C LEU A 6 -8.81 5.13 0.31
N ASN A 7 -9.00 6.32 0.87
CA ASN A 7 -10.02 7.26 0.38
C ASN A 7 -9.74 7.74 -1.04
N LEU A 8 -8.48 8.07 -1.35
CA LEU A 8 -8.10 8.54 -2.68
C LEU A 8 -8.18 7.42 -3.72
N LEU A 9 -7.65 6.25 -3.41
CA LEU A 9 -7.66 5.10 -4.31
C LEU A 9 -9.08 4.60 -4.57
N SER A 10 -9.90 4.47 -3.53
CA SER A 10 -11.29 4.05 -3.69
C SER A 10 -12.10 5.04 -4.55
N ASN A 11 -11.83 6.35 -4.41
CA ASN A 11 -12.45 7.36 -5.27
C ASN A 11 -11.94 7.25 -6.71
N ALA A 12 -10.63 7.14 -6.92
CA ALA A 12 -10.03 6.99 -8.24
C ALA A 12 -10.61 5.78 -8.99
N ILE A 13 -10.65 4.60 -8.34
CA ILE A 13 -11.23 3.38 -8.91
C ILE A 13 -12.73 3.55 -9.19
N LYS A 14 -13.46 4.13 -8.26
CA LYS A 14 -14.91 4.31 -8.33
C LYS A 14 -15.36 5.22 -9.47
N PHE A 15 -14.58 6.26 -9.77
CA PHE A 15 -14.91 7.27 -10.78
C PHE A 15 -14.17 7.10 -12.09
N THR A 16 -13.39 6.04 -12.22
CA THR A 16 -12.75 5.64 -13.48
C THR A 16 -13.57 4.54 -14.16
N PRO A 17 -14.03 4.72 -15.38
CA PRO A 17 -14.74 3.69 -16.13
C PRO A 17 -13.87 2.46 -16.40
N ALA A 18 -14.52 1.34 -16.72
CA ALA A 18 -13.82 0.12 -17.13
C ALA A 18 -12.89 0.40 -18.32
N GLY A 19 -11.66 -0.14 -18.25
CA GLY A 19 -10.60 0.16 -19.23
C GLY A 19 -9.82 1.44 -18.96
N GLY A 20 -10.20 2.22 -17.95
CA GLY A 20 -9.44 3.39 -17.51
C GLY A 20 -8.19 3.02 -16.69
N THR A 21 -7.41 4.04 -16.33
CA THR A 21 -6.12 3.88 -15.66
C THR A 21 -6.11 4.70 -14.38
N VAL A 22 -5.65 4.07 -13.29
CA VAL A 22 -5.31 4.73 -12.03
C VAL A 22 -3.82 4.54 -11.77
N SER A 23 -3.10 5.60 -11.46
CA SER A 23 -1.68 5.56 -11.16
C SER A 23 -1.37 6.21 -9.82
N VAL A 24 -0.41 5.63 -9.09
CA VAL A 24 0.13 6.19 -7.85
C VAL A 24 1.62 6.45 -8.05
N ARG A 25 2.08 7.64 -7.67
CA ARG A 25 3.50 7.99 -7.69
C ARG A 25 3.89 8.52 -6.33
N LEU A 26 5.02 8.06 -5.83
CA LEU A 26 5.65 8.55 -4.61
C LEU A 26 7.00 9.16 -5.00
N ARG A 27 7.27 10.36 -4.50
CA ARG A 27 8.57 11.04 -4.64
C ARG A 27 9.01 11.59 -3.30
N GLU A 28 10.29 11.53 -3.07
CA GLU A 28 10.95 12.12 -1.93
C GLU A 28 11.70 13.38 -2.38
N TYR A 29 11.60 14.43 -1.58
CA TYR A 29 12.31 15.69 -1.77
C TYR A 29 13.02 16.08 -0.49
N PRO A 30 14.13 16.81 -0.56
CA PRO A 30 14.81 17.32 0.62
C PRO A 30 13.85 18.08 1.53
N GLY A 31 13.80 17.70 2.80
CA GLY A 31 12.99 18.37 3.80
C GLY A 31 13.62 19.67 4.29
N THR A 32 12.80 20.59 4.75
CA THR A 32 13.28 21.87 5.34
C THR A 32 13.67 21.75 6.80
N GLN A 33 13.24 20.67 7.47
CA GLN A 33 13.52 20.41 8.89
C GLN A 33 14.51 19.25 9.02
N ARG A 34 15.45 19.37 9.95
CA ARG A 34 16.45 18.32 10.22
C ARG A 34 15.79 17.01 10.64
N GLY A 35 16.09 15.93 9.93
CA GLY A 35 15.54 14.60 10.17
C GLY A 35 14.11 14.39 9.63
N CYS A 36 13.63 15.30 8.77
CA CYS A 36 12.39 15.13 8.02
C CYS A 36 12.66 15.31 6.54
N GLU A 37 12.03 14.47 5.72
CA GLU A 37 11.98 14.66 4.26
C GLU A 37 10.55 14.94 3.82
N LEU A 38 10.42 15.61 2.68
CA LEU A 38 9.13 15.94 2.08
C LEU A 38 8.73 14.84 1.10
N TYR A 39 7.66 14.13 1.41
CA TYR A 39 7.12 13.10 0.53
C TYR A 39 5.94 13.65 -0.27
N GLU A 40 6.01 13.54 -1.59
CA GLU A 40 4.92 13.87 -2.49
C GLU A 40 4.27 12.58 -3.00
N ILE A 41 2.99 12.41 -2.71
CA ILE A 41 2.17 11.30 -3.17
C ILE A 41 1.18 11.85 -4.19
N ARG A 42 1.17 11.28 -5.40
CA ARG A 42 0.22 11.62 -6.46
C ARG A 42 -0.65 10.43 -6.76
N VAL A 43 -1.96 10.62 -6.68
CA VAL A 43 -2.97 9.65 -7.14
C VAL A 43 -3.67 10.26 -8.33
N LYS A 44 -3.49 9.66 -9.52
CA LYS A 44 -4.03 10.17 -10.77
C LYS A 44 -4.92 9.12 -11.42
N ASP A 45 -6.07 9.54 -11.90
CA ASP A 45 -6.98 8.77 -12.72
C ASP A 45 -7.29 9.48 -14.05
N ASN A 46 -7.77 8.74 -15.02
CA ASN A 46 -8.32 9.25 -16.27
C ASN A 46 -9.85 9.08 -16.32
N GLY A 47 -10.50 9.20 -15.18
CA GLY A 47 -11.94 9.04 -15.02
C GLY A 47 -12.76 10.25 -15.47
N ILE A 48 -13.95 10.38 -14.91
CA ILE A 48 -14.92 11.42 -15.29
C ILE A 48 -14.47 12.85 -14.95
N GLY A 49 -13.47 13.03 -14.08
CA GLY A 49 -13.08 14.34 -13.57
C GLY A 49 -14.17 15.06 -12.78
N MET A 50 -13.95 16.33 -12.46
CA MET A 50 -14.87 17.14 -11.65
C MET A 50 -15.04 18.54 -12.25
N SER A 51 -16.21 19.15 -12.00
CA SER A 51 -16.45 20.55 -12.36
C SER A 51 -15.67 21.50 -11.46
N GLN A 52 -15.25 22.66 -11.99
CA GLN A 52 -14.56 23.69 -11.21
C GLN A 52 -15.39 24.19 -10.02
N LYS A 53 -16.72 24.20 -10.15
CA LYS A 53 -17.64 24.55 -9.08
C LYS A 53 -17.58 23.53 -7.92
N PHE A 54 -17.43 22.25 -8.22
CA PHE A 54 -17.32 21.20 -7.21
C PHE A 54 -15.95 21.16 -6.55
N VAL A 55 -14.87 21.42 -7.30
CA VAL A 55 -13.49 21.49 -6.77
C VAL A 55 -13.38 22.43 -5.56
N GLN A 56 -14.08 23.57 -5.58
CA GLN A 56 -14.08 24.52 -4.47
C GLN A 56 -14.69 23.96 -3.17
N LYS A 57 -15.47 22.90 -3.27
CA LYS A 57 -16.21 22.32 -2.15
C LYS A 57 -15.81 20.87 -1.84
N ILE A 58 -14.88 20.29 -2.59
CA ILE A 58 -14.56 18.85 -2.50
C ILE A 58 -14.13 18.43 -1.09
N PHE A 59 -13.51 19.32 -0.33
CA PHE A 59 -13.08 19.09 1.05
C PHE A 59 -14.11 19.47 2.10
N SER A 60 -15.28 19.99 1.70
CA SER A 60 -16.38 20.27 2.62
C SER A 60 -17.14 18.98 2.97
N PRO A 61 -17.54 18.78 4.24
CA PRO A 61 -18.30 17.60 4.65
C PRO A 61 -19.65 17.51 3.91
N PHE A 62 -20.05 16.27 3.58
CA PHE A 62 -21.32 15.92 2.93
C PHE A 62 -21.53 16.46 1.51
N GLU A 63 -20.53 17.12 0.93
CA GLU A 63 -20.60 17.60 -0.44
C GLU A 63 -20.42 16.45 -1.44
N ARG A 64 -21.22 16.48 -2.50
CA ARG A 64 -21.19 15.50 -3.60
C ARG A 64 -21.55 16.21 -4.90
N GLU A 65 -20.84 15.85 -5.96
CA GLU A 65 -21.21 16.30 -7.29
C GLU A 65 -22.47 15.56 -7.75
N ARG A 66 -23.54 16.29 -8.00
CA ARG A 66 -24.81 15.75 -8.48
C ARG A 66 -24.84 15.79 -10.00
N THR A 67 -24.36 14.72 -10.65
CA THR A 67 -24.54 14.51 -12.08
C THR A 67 -25.31 13.21 -12.30
N SER A 68 -25.93 13.05 -13.47
CA SER A 68 -26.68 11.84 -13.81
C SER A 68 -25.85 10.56 -13.70
N THR A 69 -24.55 10.67 -13.93
CA THR A 69 -23.59 9.57 -13.83
C THR A 69 -23.18 9.25 -12.39
N VAL A 70 -23.11 10.26 -11.52
CA VAL A 70 -22.65 10.13 -10.11
C VAL A 70 -23.79 9.80 -9.16
N SER A 71 -25.05 10.08 -9.52
CA SER A 71 -26.21 9.85 -8.64
C SER A 71 -26.42 8.38 -8.23
N ARG A 72 -25.90 7.43 -8.98
CA ARG A 72 -25.95 5.98 -8.68
C ARG A 72 -24.80 5.50 -7.79
N THR A 73 -23.82 6.33 -7.50
CA THR A 73 -22.60 5.91 -6.80
C THR A 73 -22.72 6.20 -5.30
N GLN A 74 -22.78 5.17 -4.48
CA GLN A 74 -22.96 5.25 -3.03
C GLN A 74 -21.74 5.87 -2.34
N GLY A 75 -21.93 6.80 -1.38
CA GLY A 75 -20.88 7.41 -0.58
C GLY A 75 -21.43 8.45 0.39
N THR A 76 -20.80 8.61 1.54
CA THR A 76 -21.23 9.51 2.62
C THR A 76 -20.90 10.99 2.37
N GLY A 77 -19.99 11.30 1.43
CA GLY A 77 -19.46 12.66 1.24
C GLY A 77 -18.49 13.12 2.34
N LEU A 78 -18.03 12.22 3.19
CA LEU A 78 -17.11 12.53 4.29
C LEU A 78 -15.64 12.21 3.98
N GLY A 79 -15.36 11.32 3.04
CA GLY A 79 -14.01 10.80 2.79
C GLY A 79 -12.99 11.89 2.50
N MET A 80 -13.32 12.86 1.64
CA MET A 80 -12.39 13.93 1.27
C MET A 80 -12.18 14.96 2.38
N ALA A 81 -13.23 15.26 3.18
CA ALA A 81 -13.08 16.10 4.35
C ALA A 81 -12.18 15.45 5.41
N ILE A 82 -12.36 14.15 5.66
CA ILE A 82 -11.49 13.37 6.56
C ILE A 82 -10.05 13.35 6.03
N THR A 83 -9.87 13.12 4.73
CA THR A 83 -8.55 13.14 4.08
C THR A 83 -7.84 14.48 4.30
N LYS A 84 -8.52 15.60 4.07
CA LYS A 84 -7.98 16.96 4.29
C LYS A 84 -7.56 17.14 5.74
N ASN A 85 -8.43 16.79 6.69
CA ASN A 85 -8.13 16.92 8.13
C ASN A 85 -6.91 16.09 8.55
N ILE A 86 -6.79 14.84 8.07
CA ILE A 86 -5.63 14.00 8.39
C ILE A 86 -4.35 14.60 7.82
N VAL A 87 -4.37 15.07 6.57
CA VAL A 87 -3.21 15.70 5.93
C VAL A 87 -2.79 16.96 6.68
N ASP A 88 -3.75 17.80 7.09
CA ASP A 88 -3.48 19.02 7.86
C ASP A 88 -2.88 18.70 9.25
N MET A 89 -3.44 17.69 9.95
CA MET A 89 -2.89 17.23 11.24
C MET A 89 -1.46 16.67 11.11
N MET A 90 -1.10 16.14 9.94
CA MET A 90 0.26 15.69 9.64
C MET A 90 1.20 16.84 9.19
N GLY A 91 0.73 18.09 9.21
CA GLY A 91 1.49 19.25 8.77
C GLY A 91 1.72 19.30 7.25
N GLY A 92 0.91 18.59 6.49
CA GLY A 92 1.03 18.49 5.03
C GLY A 92 0.07 19.38 4.26
N THR A 93 0.07 19.21 2.95
CA THR A 93 -0.85 19.88 2.02
C THR A 93 -1.49 18.87 1.08
N ILE A 94 -2.72 19.15 0.64
CA ILE A 94 -3.41 18.41 -0.41
C ILE A 94 -3.93 19.37 -1.46
N GLU A 95 -3.63 19.07 -2.70
CA GLU A 95 -4.08 19.81 -3.88
C GLU A 95 -4.86 18.87 -4.82
N VAL A 96 -5.75 19.43 -5.62
CA VAL A 96 -6.49 18.70 -6.66
C VAL A 96 -6.37 19.40 -7.99
N GLN A 97 -6.04 18.64 -9.02
CA GLN A 97 -6.04 19.04 -10.42
C GLN A 97 -7.01 18.15 -11.17
N THR A 98 -8.02 18.73 -11.80
CA THR A 98 -9.07 17.95 -12.47
C THR A 98 -9.69 18.76 -13.60
N GLU A 99 -10.14 18.04 -14.62
CA GLU A 99 -10.94 18.57 -15.72
C GLU A 99 -12.00 17.54 -16.07
N GLN A 100 -13.22 18.01 -16.26
CA GLN A 100 -14.35 17.15 -16.59
C GLN A 100 -14.07 16.36 -17.89
N GLY A 101 -14.22 15.04 -17.84
CA GLY A 101 -13.91 14.11 -18.94
C GLY A 101 -12.44 13.76 -19.12
N LYS A 102 -11.50 14.33 -18.34
CA LYS A 102 -10.06 14.05 -18.45
C LYS A 102 -9.46 13.37 -17.20
N GLY A 103 -10.24 13.29 -16.12
CA GLY A 103 -9.81 12.65 -14.86
C GLY A 103 -9.38 13.62 -13.78
N THR A 104 -8.77 13.06 -12.75
CA THR A 104 -8.36 13.80 -11.54
C THR A 104 -6.97 13.39 -11.11
N GLU A 105 -6.18 14.35 -10.61
CA GLU A 105 -4.93 14.11 -9.91
C GLU A 105 -4.98 14.77 -8.53
N PHE A 106 -4.86 13.98 -7.48
CA PHE A 106 -4.63 14.45 -6.12
C PHE A 106 -3.14 14.45 -5.82
N ILE A 107 -2.64 15.54 -5.27
CA ILE A 107 -1.23 15.73 -4.91
C ILE A 107 -1.17 16.02 -3.42
N ILE A 108 -0.55 15.12 -2.66
CA ILE A 108 -0.35 15.26 -1.22
C ILE A 108 1.12 15.47 -0.97
N ARG A 109 1.46 16.44 -0.12
CA ARG A 109 2.82 16.64 0.36
C ARG A 109 2.84 16.55 1.87
N LEU A 110 3.70 15.67 2.40
CA LEU A 110 3.81 15.40 3.83
C LEU A 110 5.26 15.50 4.28
N PRO A 111 5.57 16.31 5.30
CA PRO A 111 6.85 16.24 5.97
C PRO A 111 6.86 15.02 6.89
N LEU A 112 7.63 14.00 6.55
CA LEU A 112 7.74 12.79 7.34
C LEU A 112 9.13 12.68 7.95
N ARG A 113 9.19 12.23 9.21
CA ARG A 113 10.47 11.94 9.87
C ARG A 113 11.11 10.74 9.21
N ILE A 114 12.39 10.89 8.84
CA ILE A 114 13.19 9.76 8.42
C ILE A 114 13.50 8.94 9.66
N GLN A 115 13.23 7.66 9.59
CA GLN A 115 13.82 6.74 10.56
C GLN A 115 15.30 6.60 10.20
N PRO A 116 16.23 6.93 11.11
CA PRO A 116 17.63 6.61 10.86
C PRO A 116 17.73 5.13 10.52
N GLU A 117 18.55 4.77 9.53
CA GLU A 117 18.74 3.40 9.03
C GLU A 117 19.12 2.36 10.11
N ASN A 118 19.21 2.79 11.35
CA ASN A 118 19.59 1.99 12.52
C ASN A 118 18.45 1.21 13.19
N HIS A 119 17.31 0.96 12.55
CA HIS A 119 16.65 -0.29 12.85
C HIS A 119 17.43 -1.43 12.16
N ARG A 120 18.67 -1.66 12.63
CA ARG A 120 19.21 -3.02 12.61
C ARG A 120 18.14 -3.84 13.31
N ILE A 121 17.37 -4.59 12.54
CA ILE A 121 16.63 -5.71 13.10
C ILE A 121 17.74 -6.55 13.74
N GLU A 122 17.87 -6.45 15.06
CA GLU A 122 18.86 -7.25 15.78
C GLU A 122 18.51 -8.70 15.52
N LYS A 123 19.52 -9.48 15.18
CA LYS A 123 19.33 -10.92 15.07
C LYS A 123 18.80 -11.41 16.40
N ILE A 124 17.74 -12.20 16.35
CA ILE A 124 17.16 -12.82 17.54
C ILE A 124 17.97 -14.11 17.77
N ALA A 125 18.71 -14.13 18.87
CA ALA A 125 19.65 -15.24 19.17
C ALA A 125 18.96 -16.62 19.13
N GLU A 126 17.72 -16.70 19.61
CA GLU A 126 16.91 -17.91 19.64
C GLU A 126 16.46 -18.38 18.24
N LEU A 127 16.50 -17.50 17.25
CA LEU A 127 16.13 -17.81 15.85
C LEU A 127 17.34 -18.04 14.96
N GLU A 128 18.55 -17.76 15.45
CA GLU A 128 19.76 -17.85 14.64
C GLU A 128 20.01 -19.29 14.15
N GLY A 129 20.11 -19.42 12.83
CA GLY A 129 20.35 -20.72 12.16
C GLY A 129 19.12 -21.63 12.03
N LEU A 130 17.99 -21.31 12.68
CA LEU A 130 16.75 -22.05 12.47
C LEU A 130 16.26 -21.89 11.03
N LYS A 131 15.69 -22.95 10.46
CA LYS A 131 15.25 -23.00 9.08
C LYS A 131 13.75 -22.81 8.95
N ALA A 132 13.31 -21.91 8.06
CA ALA A 132 11.90 -21.65 7.78
C ALA A 132 11.57 -21.87 6.29
N LEU A 133 10.36 -22.34 6.01
CA LEU A 133 9.77 -22.42 4.67
C LEU A 133 8.59 -21.46 4.56
N VAL A 134 8.63 -20.56 3.57
CA VAL A 134 7.54 -19.65 3.23
C VAL A 134 6.80 -20.23 2.02
N VAL A 135 5.47 -20.28 2.10
CA VAL A 135 4.60 -20.84 1.05
C VAL A 135 3.47 -19.87 0.77
N ASP A 136 3.47 -19.25 -0.40
CA ASP A 136 2.48 -18.27 -0.81
C ASP A 136 2.44 -18.24 -2.34
N ASP A 137 1.28 -18.05 -2.98
CA ASP A 137 1.18 -17.99 -4.43
C ASP A 137 1.65 -16.64 -5.02
N ASP A 138 1.83 -15.61 -4.18
CA ASP A 138 2.46 -14.34 -4.57
C ASP A 138 3.96 -14.33 -4.29
N PHE A 139 4.75 -14.24 -5.37
CA PHE A 139 6.21 -14.13 -5.31
C PHE A 139 6.68 -12.95 -4.43
N ASN A 140 6.00 -11.79 -4.48
CA ASN A 140 6.43 -10.61 -3.73
C ASN A 140 6.26 -10.82 -2.22
N THR A 141 5.21 -11.51 -1.82
CA THR A 141 4.97 -11.93 -0.43
C THR A 141 6.08 -12.88 0.02
N CYS A 142 6.35 -13.93 -0.74
CA CYS A 142 7.43 -14.87 -0.47
C CYS A 142 8.79 -14.19 -0.29
N ASP A 143 9.18 -13.34 -1.24
CA ASP A 143 10.46 -12.61 -1.22
C ASP A 143 10.56 -11.68 -0.01
N SER A 144 9.49 -10.93 0.29
CA SER A 144 9.46 -9.99 1.41
C SER A 144 9.57 -10.69 2.77
N VAL A 145 8.78 -11.77 2.98
CA VAL A 145 8.80 -12.55 4.23
C VAL A 145 10.15 -13.24 4.41
N THR A 146 10.68 -13.87 3.36
CA THR A 146 12.01 -14.51 3.37
C THR A 146 13.10 -13.51 3.78
N LYS A 147 13.12 -12.31 3.20
CA LYS A 147 14.07 -11.26 3.57
C LYS A 147 13.94 -10.82 5.04
N MET A 148 12.72 -10.77 5.57
CA MET A 148 12.50 -10.46 6.99
C MET A 148 13.08 -11.55 7.90
N LEU A 149 12.83 -12.82 7.59
CA LEU A 149 13.33 -13.95 8.36
C LEU A 149 14.86 -14.03 8.35
N VAL A 150 15.48 -13.78 7.20
CA VAL A 150 16.95 -13.71 7.10
C VAL A 150 17.51 -12.57 7.94
N LYS A 151 16.86 -11.41 7.98
CA LYS A 151 17.29 -10.27 8.81
C LYS A 151 17.29 -10.58 10.32
N VAL A 152 16.34 -11.39 10.79
CA VAL A 152 16.30 -11.81 12.21
C VAL A 152 17.22 -12.99 12.54
N GLY A 153 17.95 -13.53 11.55
CA GLY A 153 18.96 -14.59 11.76
C GLY A 153 18.55 -15.97 11.29
N MET A 154 17.35 -16.15 10.75
CA MET A 154 16.91 -17.46 10.24
C MET A 154 17.49 -17.78 8.85
N ARG A 155 17.59 -19.06 8.53
CA ARG A 155 17.73 -19.57 7.17
C ARG A 155 16.32 -19.72 6.59
N SER A 156 16.03 -19.12 5.46
CA SER A 156 14.67 -19.15 4.89
C SER A 156 14.69 -19.53 3.43
N GLU A 157 13.81 -20.43 3.06
CA GLU A 157 13.47 -20.82 1.69
C GLU A 157 12.02 -20.48 1.41
N TRP A 158 11.63 -20.43 0.16
CA TRP A 158 10.24 -20.20 -0.23
C TRP A 158 9.83 -21.05 -1.42
N THR A 159 8.52 -21.25 -1.59
CA THR A 159 7.89 -21.87 -2.76
C THR A 159 6.52 -21.25 -3.01
N LEU A 160 6.09 -21.26 -4.28
CA LEU A 160 4.77 -20.76 -4.69
C LEU A 160 3.70 -21.86 -4.71
N SER A 161 4.04 -23.09 -4.30
CA SER A 161 3.20 -24.29 -4.42
C SER A 161 3.12 -25.05 -3.11
N GLY A 162 1.92 -25.32 -2.65
CA GLY A 162 1.70 -26.14 -1.46
C GLY A 162 2.17 -27.58 -1.65
N LYS A 163 1.99 -28.16 -2.84
CA LYS A 163 2.50 -29.52 -3.16
C LYS A 163 4.03 -29.59 -3.11
N GLU A 164 4.70 -28.58 -3.64
CA GLU A 164 6.16 -28.47 -3.55
C GLU A 164 6.62 -28.30 -2.11
N ALA A 165 5.89 -27.51 -1.30
CA ALA A 165 6.19 -27.35 0.12
C ALA A 165 6.21 -28.68 0.87
N VAL A 166 5.21 -29.54 0.64
CA VAL A 166 5.16 -30.89 1.23
C VAL A 166 6.37 -31.73 0.82
N LEU A 167 6.76 -31.67 -0.47
CA LEU A 167 7.93 -32.39 -0.97
C LEU A 167 9.21 -31.90 -0.30
N ARG A 168 9.42 -30.59 -0.25
CA ARG A 168 10.61 -29.97 0.38
C ARG A 168 10.66 -30.27 1.88
N ALA A 169 9.51 -30.27 2.56
CA ALA A 169 9.44 -30.62 3.99
C ALA A 169 9.91 -32.07 4.23
N ARG A 170 9.47 -33.03 3.43
CA ARG A 170 9.94 -34.44 3.52
C ARG A 170 11.42 -34.58 3.24
N GLN A 171 11.89 -33.98 2.15
CA GLN A 171 13.31 -34.02 1.79
C GLN A 171 14.21 -33.41 2.87
N SER A 172 13.77 -32.30 3.49
CA SER A 172 14.54 -31.66 4.56
C SER A 172 14.73 -32.56 5.78
N VAL A 173 13.73 -33.34 6.13
CA VAL A 173 13.80 -34.35 7.21
C VAL A 173 14.78 -35.48 6.84
N GLU A 174 14.68 -36.01 5.61
CA GLU A 174 15.58 -37.07 5.11
C GLU A 174 17.03 -36.63 5.07
N MET A 175 17.28 -35.33 4.77
CA MET A 175 18.63 -34.75 4.75
C MET A 175 19.15 -34.35 6.15
N GLY A 176 18.35 -34.49 7.21
CA GLY A 176 18.73 -34.09 8.57
C GLY A 176 18.77 -32.54 8.77
N ASP A 177 18.17 -31.76 7.84
CA ASP A 177 18.09 -30.30 7.88
C ASP A 177 16.64 -29.83 7.82
N ALA A 178 15.83 -30.34 8.74
CA ALA A 178 14.38 -30.12 8.80
C ALA A 178 14.02 -28.63 9.01
N PHE A 179 12.91 -28.19 8.45
CA PHE A 179 12.36 -26.87 8.75
C PHE A 179 11.83 -26.83 10.18
N HIS A 180 12.15 -25.74 10.88
CA HIS A 180 11.70 -25.46 12.25
C HIS A 180 10.40 -24.65 12.25
N ALA A 181 10.13 -23.90 11.15
CA ALA A 181 8.92 -23.09 11.00
C ALA A 181 8.39 -23.17 9.56
N TYR A 182 7.06 -23.12 9.44
CA TYR A 182 6.35 -23.03 8.17
C TYR A 182 5.43 -21.81 8.24
N ILE A 183 5.54 -20.91 7.23
CA ILE A 183 4.68 -19.74 7.07
C ILE A 183 3.91 -19.98 5.78
N ILE A 184 2.63 -20.29 5.89
CA ILE A 184 1.81 -20.80 4.78
C ILE A 184 0.62 -19.88 4.60
N ASP A 185 0.39 -19.40 3.36
CA ASP A 185 -0.89 -18.76 3.04
C ASP A 185 -2.04 -19.78 3.15
N TRP A 186 -3.16 -19.33 3.71
CA TRP A 186 -4.33 -20.15 3.93
C TRP A 186 -5.12 -20.48 2.66
N ARG A 187 -4.82 -19.81 1.53
CA ARG A 187 -5.47 -19.98 0.22
C ARG A 187 -4.46 -20.31 -0.88
N LEU A 188 -3.91 -21.49 -0.85
CA LEU A 188 -3.06 -21.96 -1.94
C LEU A 188 -3.93 -22.61 -3.04
N PRO A 189 -3.73 -22.23 -4.33
CA PRO A 189 -4.57 -22.70 -5.43
C PRO A 189 -4.41 -24.19 -5.75
N ASP A 190 -3.35 -24.84 -5.23
CA ASP A 190 -2.99 -26.22 -5.50
C ASP A 190 -3.18 -27.18 -4.32
N MET A 191 -3.77 -26.70 -3.24
CA MET A 191 -4.09 -27.47 -2.03
C MET A 191 -5.57 -27.42 -1.66
#